data_8a4fd192537829bd1c6cf6a22cd9bc81
#
_entry.id   8a4fd192537829bd1c6cf6a22cd9bc81
#
_cell.length_a   1.000
_cell.length_b   1.000
_cell.length_c   1.000
_cell.angle_alpha   90.00
_cell.angle_beta   90.00
_cell.angle_gamma   90.00
#
_symmetry.space_group_name_H-M   'P 1'
#
loop_
_entity.id
_entity.type
_entity.pdbx_description
1 polymer ?
#
loop_
_entity_poly.entity_id
_entity_poly.type
_entity_poly.pdbx_seq_one_letter_code
_entity_poly.pdbx_strand_id
1 'polypeptide(L)'
;MNGAGGRDERDLVARCNRGEEAAWASLYQRYRDRVYRITHWRRWRFPPEEADEVMQEVFLALVSSLRGFDFRSSLETYISHVATNKCISALRKRMAARAGGQTGHLSLEEVEGFLGDDGDLPDQRLLEREQQEILLQGLRRLGQACQSILRFRFVNGFSYQEIAKLLDVQEGTVASRLSRCLTELREVCERVSGSEWKKLLRPATTS
;
A
#
# COMPACT_ATOMS: atom_id res chain seq x y z
N MET A 1 5.80 -0.10 -24.87
CA MET A 1 6.88 -1.12 -24.89
C MET A 1 6.91 -1.91 -23.59
N ASN A 2 5.81 -2.59 -23.20
CA ASN A 2 5.67 -3.31 -21.90
C ASN A 2 5.56 -4.84 -22.03
N GLY A 3 5.91 -5.42 -23.18
CA GLY A 3 5.72 -6.85 -23.43
C GLY A 3 6.82 -7.79 -22.88
N ALA A 4 8.03 -7.31 -22.64
CA ALA A 4 9.13 -8.15 -22.22
C ALA A 4 9.16 -8.36 -20.68
N GLY A 5 8.93 -7.31 -19.91
CA GLY A 5 8.92 -7.38 -18.43
C GLY A 5 7.81 -8.25 -17.85
N GLY A 6 6.61 -8.21 -18.44
CA GLY A 6 5.48 -9.01 -17.95
C GLY A 6 5.61 -10.51 -18.22
N ARG A 7 6.31 -10.92 -19.27
CA ARG A 7 6.61 -12.34 -19.54
C ARG A 7 7.67 -12.88 -18.59
N ASP A 8 8.71 -12.10 -18.33
CA ASP A 8 9.76 -12.43 -17.37
C ASP A 8 9.22 -12.58 -15.94
N GLU A 9 8.31 -11.68 -15.50
CA GLU A 9 7.66 -11.80 -14.19
C GLU A 9 6.77 -13.04 -14.08
N ARG A 10 6.02 -13.38 -15.13
CA ARG A 10 5.17 -14.58 -15.14
C ARG A 10 5.99 -15.86 -15.08
N ASP A 11 7.10 -15.94 -15.83
CA ASP A 11 8.02 -17.07 -15.76
C ASP A 11 8.65 -17.19 -14.37
N LEU A 12 9.15 -16.10 -13.81
CA LEU A 12 9.72 -16.08 -12.47
C LEU A 12 8.73 -16.58 -11.42
N VAL A 13 7.49 -16.08 -11.43
CA VAL A 13 6.43 -16.51 -10.50
C VAL A 13 6.09 -18.00 -10.69
N ALA A 14 5.98 -18.47 -11.93
CA ALA A 14 5.70 -19.88 -12.21
C ALA A 14 6.81 -20.80 -11.69
N ARG A 15 8.07 -20.41 -11.82
CA ARG A 15 9.23 -21.15 -11.31
C ARG A 15 9.29 -21.15 -9.79
N CYS A 16 9.01 -20.01 -9.14
CA CYS A 16 8.87 -19.92 -7.69
C CYS A 16 7.76 -20.88 -7.19
N ASN A 17 6.60 -20.89 -7.86
CA ASN A 17 5.48 -21.77 -7.50
C ASN A 17 5.76 -23.26 -7.69
N ARG A 18 6.73 -23.63 -8.55
CA ARG A 18 7.25 -25.00 -8.68
C ARG A 18 8.28 -25.37 -7.61
N GLY A 19 8.67 -24.39 -6.76
CA GLY A 19 9.65 -24.61 -5.69
C GLY A 19 11.11 -24.53 -6.16
N GLU A 20 11.40 -23.92 -7.33
CA GLU A 20 12.76 -23.77 -7.83
C GLU A 20 13.56 -22.78 -6.96
N GLU A 21 14.57 -23.27 -6.25
CA GLU A 21 15.40 -22.47 -5.34
C GLU A 21 16.07 -21.27 -6.07
N ALA A 22 16.59 -21.52 -7.27
CA ALA A 22 17.19 -20.46 -8.09
C ALA A 22 16.20 -19.34 -8.47
N ALA A 23 14.91 -19.66 -8.65
CA ALA A 23 13.88 -18.67 -8.92
C ALA A 23 13.58 -17.82 -7.66
N TRP A 24 13.53 -18.45 -6.49
CA TRP A 24 13.39 -17.74 -5.22
C TRP A 24 14.59 -16.84 -4.92
N ALA A 25 15.81 -17.30 -5.18
CA ALA A 25 17.01 -16.49 -5.08
C ALA A 25 16.96 -15.27 -6.00
N SER A 26 16.51 -15.47 -7.26
CA SER A 26 16.34 -14.38 -8.23
C SER A 26 15.28 -13.37 -7.79
N LEU A 27 14.14 -13.84 -7.26
CA LEU A 27 13.08 -13.00 -6.73
C LEU A 27 13.59 -12.18 -5.54
N TYR A 28 14.29 -12.82 -4.59
CA TYR A 28 14.89 -12.15 -3.45
C TYR A 28 15.87 -11.06 -3.90
N GLN A 29 16.83 -11.37 -4.76
CA GLN A 29 17.82 -10.40 -5.25
C GLN A 29 17.16 -9.20 -5.95
N ARG A 30 16.10 -9.45 -6.73
CA ARG A 30 15.40 -8.41 -7.49
C ARG A 30 14.60 -7.46 -6.59
N TYR A 31 14.00 -7.95 -5.50
CA TYR A 31 13.04 -7.18 -4.69
C TYR A 31 13.51 -6.88 -3.26
N ARG A 32 14.67 -7.41 -2.82
CA ARG A 32 15.18 -7.19 -1.45
C ARG A 32 15.30 -5.71 -1.09
N ASP A 33 15.84 -4.90 -1.98
CA ASP A 33 16.06 -3.48 -1.74
C ASP A 33 14.74 -2.70 -1.68
N ARG A 34 13.74 -3.14 -2.44
CA ARG A 34 12.37 -2.60 -2.38
C ARG A 34 11.72 -2.93 -1.05
N VAL A 35 11.78 -4.19 -0.62
CA VAL A 35 11.21 -4.64 0.66
C VAL A 35 11.95 -3.95 1.81
N TYR A 36 13.28 -3.89 1.76
CA TYR A 36 14.10 -3.18 2.76
C TYR A 36 13.64 -1.73 2.94
N ARG A 37 13.50 -0.96 1.86
CA ARG A 37 13.03 0.43 1.92
C ARG A 37 11.65 0.56 2.56
N ILE A 38 10.75 -0.39 2.32
CA ILE A 38 9.40 -0.39 2.90
C ILE A 38 9.48 -0.71 4.40
N THR A 39 10.19 -1.77 4.79
CA THR A 39 10.24 -2.23 6.19
C THR A 39 11.04 -1.31 7.09
N HIS A 40 12.11 -0.68 6.57
CA HIS A 40 12.97 0.27 7.28
C HIS A 40 12.51 1.73 7.13
N TRP A 41 11.33 1.96 6.60
CA TRP A 41 10.84 3.33 6.47
C TRP A 41 10.63 3.96 7.85
N ARG A 42 11.22 5.13 8.08
CA ARG A 42 11.20 5.86 9.37
C ARG A 42 9.81 6.04 9.96
N ARG A 43 8.77 6.09 9.14
CA ARG A 43 7.37 6.21 9.59
C ARG A 43 6.92 5.06 10.49
N TRP A 44 7.46 3.83 10.32
CA TRP A 44 7.08 2.70 11.16
C TRP A 44 7.67 2.79 12.57
N ARG A 45 8.75 3.58 12.72
CA ARG A 45 9.48 3.69 14.00
C ARG A 45 9.88 2.32 14.55
N PHE A 46 10.16 1.38 13.68
CA PHE A 46 10.70 0.09 14.07
C PHE A 46 12.17 0.26 14.47
N PRO A 47 12.64 -0.41 15.56
CA PRO A 47 14.05 -0.66 15.75
C PRO A 47 14.60 -1.45 14.56
N PRO A 48 15.91 -1.33 14.23
CA PRO A 48 16.49 -2.05 13.11
C PRO A 48 16.21 -3.55 13.11
N GLU A 49 16.31 -4.19 14.28
CA GLU A 49 16.10 -5.62 14.47
C GLU A 49 14.65 -6.01 14.15
N GLU A 50 13.67 -5.21 14.59
CA GLU A 50 12.24 -5.42 14.29
C GLU A 50 11.96 -5.23 12.79
N ALA A 51 12.59 -4.24 12.15
CA ALA A 51 12.48 -4.02 10.71
C ALA A 51 13.02 -5.18 9.89
N ASP A 52 14.14 -5.77 10.33
CA ASP A 52 14.74 -6.96 9.72
C ASP A 52 13.86 -8.20 9.92
N GLU A 53 13.26 -8.40 11.09
CA GLU A 53 12.29 -9.47 11.35
C GLU A 53 11.07 -9.33 10.42
N VAL A 54 10.52 -8.12 10.29
CA VAL A 54 9.40 -7.85 9.38
C VAL A 54 9.80 -8.13 7.93
N MET A 55 11.02 -7.78 7.51
CA MET A 55 11.53 -8.08 6.18
C MET A 55 11.58 -9.60 5.92
N GLN A 56 12.03 -10.39 6.88
CA GLN A 56 12.02 -11.84 6.78
C GLN A 56 10.57 -12.38 6.69
N GLU A 57 9.65 -11.88 7.52
CA GLU A 57 8.24 -12.24 7.47
C GLU A 57 7.58 -11.92 6.13
N VAL A 58 8.01 -10.86 5.42
CA VAL A 58 7.53 -10.53 4.08
C VAL A 58 7.89 -11.65 3.11
N PHE A 59 9.16 -12.06 3.06
CA PHE A 59 9.59 -13.12 2.13
C PHE A 59 8.97 -14.48 2.46
N LEU A 60 8.81 -14.81 3.74
CA LEU A 60 8.07 -16.02 4.16
C LEU A 60 6.59 -15.97 3.73
N ALA A 61 5.96 -14.80 3.84
CA ALA A 61 4.58 -14.64 3.38
C ALA A 61 4.46 -14.78 1.85
N LEU A 62 5.44 -14.31 1.08
CA LEU A 62 5.47 -14.45 -0.37
C LEU A 62 5.52 -15.92 -0.79
N VAL A 63 6.22 -16.81 -0.04
CA VAL A 63 6.27 -18.24 -0.34
C VAL A 63 4.86 -18.85 -0.39
N SER A 64 3.97 -18.44 0.48
CA SER A 64 2.59 -18.94 0.53
C SER A 64 1.64 -18.18 -0.38
N SER A 65 1.80 -16.85 -0.48
CA SER A 65 0.81 -15.99 -1.14
C SER A 65 1.02 -15.86 -2.66
N LEU A 66 2.24 -16.11 -3.15
CA LEU A 66 2.56 -15.98 -4.58
C LEU A 66 1.77 -16.94 -5.47
N ARG A 67 1.32 -18.08 -4.92
CA ARG A 67 0.45 -19.04 -5.61
C ARG A 67 -0.90 -18.46 -6.02
N GLY A 68 -1.41 -17.49 -5.26
CA GLY A 68 -2.67 -16.82 -5.55
C GLY A 68 -2.53 -15.51 -6.34
N PHE A 69 -1.31 -15.17 -6.79
CA PHE A 69 -1.10 -13.94 -7.55
C PHE A 69 -1.62 -14.06 -8.97
N ASP A 70 -2.61 -13.24 -9.31
CA ASP A 70 -3.39 -13.30 -10.57
C ASP A 70 -2.95 -12.28 -11.62
N PHE A 71 -1.84 -11.59 -11.42
CA PHE A 71 -1.27 -10.60 -12.35
C PHE A 71 -2.18 -9.41 -12.69
N ARG A 72 -3.14 -9.04 -11.80
CA ARG A 72 -3.91 -7.79 -11.93
C ARG A 72 -3.09 -6.54 -11.66
N SER A 73 -1.90 -6.69 -11.11
CA SER A 73 -0.91 -5.64 -10.89
C SER A 73 0.47 -6.15 -11.27
N SER A 74 1.48 -5.27 -11.30
CA SER A 74 2.87 -5.72 -11.39
C SER A 74 3.27 -6.54 -10.17
N LEU A 75 4.23 -7.44 -10.33
CA LEU A 75 4.79 -8.21 -9.20
C LEU A 75 5.40 -7.28 -8.15
N GLU A 76 6.01 -6.18 -8.57
CA GLU A 76 6.54 -5.15 -7.67
C GLU A 76 5.45 -4.52 -6.79
N THR A 77 4.30 -4.17 -7.38
CA THR A 77 3.14 -3.63 -6.66
C THR A 77 2.61 -4.66 -5.65
N TYR A 78 2.48 -5.91 -6.07
CA TYR A 78 2.03 -6.99 -5.20
C TYR A 78 2.95 -7.20 -3.99
N ILE A 79 4.27 -7.29 -4.23
CA ILE A 79 5.27 -7.44 -3.17
C ILE A 79 5.26 -6.24 -2.23
N SER A 80 5.15 -5.03 -2.76
CA SER A 80 5.05 -3.80 -1.95
C SER A 80 3.82 -3.82 -1.05
N HIS A 81 2.69 -4.33 -1.54
CA HIS A 81 1.46 -4.48 -0.75
C HIS A 81 1.62 -5.52 0.37
N VAL A 82 2.25 -6.67 0.07
CA VAL A 82 2.55 -7.69 1.09
C VAL A 82 3.46 -7.11 2.17
N ALA A 83 4.52 -6.38 1.78
CA ALA A 83 5.46 -5.75 2.70
C ALA A 83 4.76 -4.73 3.61
N THR A 84 3.96 -3.84 3.04
CA THR A 84 3.19 -2.83 3.80
C THR A 84 2.25 -3.51 4.80
N ASN A 85 1.52 -4.55 4.38
CA ASN A 85 0.63 -5.28 5.27
C ASN A 85 1.35 -5.95 6.44
N LYS A 86 2.57 -6.47 6.22
CA LYS A 86 3.40 -7.03 7.29
C LYS A 86 3.87 -5.95 8.27
N CYS A 87 4.30 -4.78 7.78
CA CYS A 87 4.65 -3.65 8.64
C CYS A 87 3.45 -3.21 9.51
N ILE A 88 2.26 -3.11 8.92
CA ILE A 88 1.03 -2.78 9.66
C ILE A 88 0.74 -3.82 10.74
N SER A 89 0.87 -5.11 10.42
CA SER A 89 0.63 -6.20 11.38
C SER A 89 1.63 -6.15 12.54
N ALA A 90 2.92 -5.93 12.26
CA ALA A 90 3.96 -5.76 13.27
C ALA A 90 3.67 -4.55 14.17
N LEU A 91 3.29 -3.41 13.57
CA LEU A 91 2.92 -2.20 14.30
C LEU A 91 1.77 -2.47 15.26
N ARG A 92 0.70 -3.15 14.81
CA ARG A 92 -0.44 -3.54 15.66
C ARG A 92 -0.02 -4.43 16.80
N LYS A 93 0.80 -5.46 16.53
CA LYS A 93 1.32 -6.37 17.56
C LYS A 93 2.10 -5.61 18.62
N ARG A 94 2.97 -4.68 18.22
CA ARG A 94 3.75 -3.84 19.12
C ARG A 94 2.86 -2.93 19.99
N MET A 95 1.83 -2.35 19.39
CA MET A 95 0.90 -1.48 20.12
C MET A 95 0.04 -2.27 21.13
N ALA A 96 -0.46 -3.44 20.73
CA ALA A 96 -1.19 -4.34 21.63
C ALA A 96 -0.31 -4.78 22.83
N ALA A 97 0.98 -5.06 22.59
CA ALA A 97 1.91 -5.40 23.65
C ALA A 97 2.15 -4.23 24.64
N ARG A 98 2.21 -2.99 24.14
CA ARG A 98 2.34 -1.79 24.99
C ARG A 98 1.07 -1.46 25.79
N ALA A 99 -0.10 -1.78 25.24
CA ALA A 99 -1.39 -1.56 25.89
C ALA A 99 -1.77 -2.65 26.91
N GLY A 100 -0.85 -3.54 27.28
CA GLY A 100 -1.09 -4.60 28.28
C GLY A 100 -2.14 -5.63 27.88
N GLY A 101 -2.29 -5.90 26.58
CA GLY A 101 -3.24 -6.88 26.03
C GLY A 101 -4.68 -6.37 25.88
N GLN A 102 -4.99 -5.17 26.33
CA GLN A 102 -6.21 -4.50 25.89
C GLN A 102 -6.00 -4.05 24.44
N THR A 103 -6.97 -4.33 23.57
CA THR A 103 -7.03 -3.79 22.20
C THR A 103 -7.19 -2.28 22.33
N GLY A 104 -6.08 -1.58 22.54
CA GLY A 104 -6.05 -0.14 22.59
C GLY A 104 -6.52 0.38 21.24
N HIS A 105 -7.68 1.01 21.22
CA HIS A 105 -8.08 1.83 20.10
C HIS A 105 -7.00 2.89 19.93
N LEU A 106 -6.34 2.87 18.77
CA LEU A 106 -5.48 3.98 18.39
C LEU A 106 -6.34 5.23 18.33
N SER A 107 -6.02 6.24 19.14
CA SER A 107 -6.67 7.53 18.97
C SER A 107 -6.36 8.06 17.57
N LEU A 108 -7.27 8.84 17.00
CA LEU A 108 -7.07 9.45 15.68
C LEU A 108 -5.75 10.24 15.64
N GLU A 109 -5.37 10.90 16.75
CA GLU A 109 -4.14 11.66 16.93
C GLU A 109 -2.88 10.78 16.94
N GLU A 110 -2.93 9.59 17.54
CA GLU A 110 -1.81 8.64 17.48
C GLU A 110 -1.61 8.12 16.07
N VAL A 111 -2.71 7.88 15.33
CA VAL A 111 -2.66 7.47 13.93
C VAL A 111 -2.22 8.63 13.03
N GLU A 112 -2.63 9.86 13.31
CA GLU A 112 -2.18 11.07 12.60
C GLU A 112 -0.69 11.33 12.86
N GLY A 113 -0.20 11.09 14.06
CA GLY A 113 1.24 11.13 14.37
C GLY A 113 2.08 10.12 13.57
N PHE A 114 1.47 8.99 13.15
CA PHE A 114 2.09 8.03 12.24
C PHE A 114 1.97 8.43 10.76
N LEU A 115 1.04 9.33 10.41
CA LEU A 115 0.75 9.77 9.04
C LEU A 115 1.44 11.09 8.69
N GLY A 116 2.02 11.78 9.67
CA GLY A 116 2.45 13.17 9.58
C GLY A 116 3.79 13.45 8.91
N ASP A 117 4.49 12.48 8.33
CA ASP A 117 5.74 12.76 7.61
C ASP A 117 5.59 12.37 6.14
N ASP A 118 5.51 13.39 5.28
CA ASP A 118 5.51 13.29 3.80
C ASP A 118 6.89 12.86 3.27
N GLY A 119 7.50 11.87 3.90
CA GLY A 119 8.66 11.19 3.33
C GLY A 119 8.23 10.47 2.06
N ASP A 120 8.89 10.81 0.95
CA ASP A 120 8.67 10.27 -0.39
C ASP A 120 8.24 8.81 -0.38
N LEU A 121 7.06 8.52 -0.93
CA LEU A 121 6.64 7.16 -1.28
C LEU A 121 7.75 6.55 -2.15
N PRO A 122 8.35 5.43 -1.73
CA PRO A 122 9.41 4.84 -2.53
C PRO A 122 8.88 4.47 -3.90
N ASP A 123 9.32 5.25 -4.88
CA ASP A 123 9.33 4.95 -6.30
C ASP A 123 8.03 4.38 -6.90
N GLN A 124 7.02 5.25 -7.07
CA GLN A 124 5.95 5.03 -8.04
C GLN A 124 6.48 5.42 -9.42
N ARG A 125 7.08 4.48 -10.11
CA ARG A 125 7.36 4.64 -11.53
C ARG A 125 6.04 4.72 -12.30
N LEU A 126 5.85 5.86 -12.98
CA LEU A 126 5.02 6.08 -14.15
C LEU A 126 3.50 6.19 -13.97
N LEU A 127 3.08 7.07 -13.11
CA LEU A 127 2.12 8.07 -13.55
C LEU A 127 2.96 9.21 -14.14
N GLU A 128 2.60 9.78 -15.28
CA GLU A 128 3.27 10.97 -15.80
C GLU A 128 3.34 11.99 -14.67
N ARG A 129 4.47 12.69 -14.49
CA ARG A 129 4.69 13.58 -13.33
C ARG A 129 3.53 14.54 -13.08
N GLU A 130 2.90 15.02 -14.14
CA GLU A 130 1.72 15.88 -14.10
C GLU A 130 0.51 15.22 -13.42
N GLN A 131 0.30 13.91 -13.63
CA GLN A 131 -0.81 13.16 -13.03
C GLN A 131 -0.62 12.96 -11.53
N GLN A 132 0.62 12.69 -11.12
CA GLN A 132 0.98 12.57 -9.70
C GLN A 132 0.78 13.91 -9.01
N GLU A 133 1.17 15.01 -9.64
CA GLU A 133 1.04 16.35 -9.07
C GLU A 133 -0.43 16.76 -8.90
N ILE A 134 -1.28 16.48 -9.88
CA ILE A 134 -2.73 16.71 -9.79
C ILE A 134 -3.34 15.92 -8.64
N LEU A 135 -2.99 14.63 -8.53
CA LEU A 135 -3.48 13.77 -7.45
C LEU A 135 -3.03 14.24 -6.08
N LEU A 136 -1.74 14.59 -5.93
CA LEU A 136 -1.19 15.11 -4.67
C LEU A 136 -1.83 16.44 -4.27
N GLN A 137 -2.03 17.34 -5.23
CA GLN A 137 -2.75 18.60 -5.01
C GLN A 137 -4.21 18.33 -4.63
N GLY A 138 -4.85 17.37 -5.28
CA GLY A 138 -6.21 16.94 -4.94
C GLY A 138 -6.31 16.42 -3.51
N LEU A 139 -5.41 15.53 -3.12
CA LEU A 139 -5.36 14.96 -1.77
C LEU A 139 -5.12 16.05 -0.69
N ARG A 140 -4.22 17.01 -0.94
CA ARG A 140 -3.96 18.11 0.00
C ARG A 140 -5.15 19.04 0.22
N ARG A 141 -6.07 19.12 -0.75
CA ARG A 141 -7.28 19.97 -0.67
C ARG A 141 -8.48 19.28 -0.01
N LEU A 142 -8.41 17.98 0.21
CA LEU A 142 -9.43 17.25 0.97
C LEU A 142 -9.35 17.60 2.45
N GLY A 143 -10.49 17.50 3.13
CA GLY A 143 -10.52 17.55 4.60
C GLY A 143 -9.73 16.39 5.22
N GLN A 144 -9.14 16.62 6.40
CA GLN A 144 -8.31 15.64 7.12
C GLN A 144 -8.96 14.25 7.24
N ALA A 145 -10.26 14.21 7.57
CA ALA A 145 -10.99 12.94 7.68
C ALA A 145 -10.99 12.12 6.38
N CYS A 146 -11.12 12.78 5.23
CA CYS A 146 -11.03 12.13 3.92
C CYS A 146 -9.61 11.71 3.59
N GLN A 147 -8.61 12.55 3.88
CA GLN A 147 -7.21 12.17 3.72
C GLN A 147 -6.86 10.92 4.53
N SER A 148 -7.25 10.88 5.81
CA SER A 148 -6.97 9.76 6.71
C SER A 148 -7.61 8.46 6.22
N ILE A 149 -8.89 8.47 5.88
CA ILE A 149 -9.58 7.24 5.46
C ILE A 149 -9.07 6.72 4.10
N LEU A 150 -8.73 7.62 3.16
CA LEU A 150 -8.11 7.25 1.89
C LEU A 150 -6.71 6.67 2.10
N ARG A 151 -5.90 7.26 2.99
CA ARG A 151 -4.60 6.70 3.37
C ARG A 151 -4.74 5.32 3.99
N PHE A 152 -5.66 5.11 4.94
CA PHE A 152 -5.90 3.79 5.52
C PHE A 152 -6.19 2.75 4.45
N ARG A 153 -7.04 3.06 3.49
CA ARG A 153 -7.43 2.11 2.45
C ARG A 153 -6.35 1.89 1.41
N PHE A 154 -5.79 2.96 0.82
CA PHE A 154 -4.99 2.89 -0.39
C PHE A 154 -3.47 2.90 -0.14
N VAL A 155 -3.03 3.54 0.93
CA VAL A 155 -1.60 3.59 1.29
C VAL A 155 -1.26 2.49 2.30
N ASN A 156 -2.11 2.32 3.32
CA ASN A 156 -1.87 1.35 4.39
C ASN A 156 -2.48 -0.03 4.10
N GLY A 157 -3.35 -0.16 3.10
CA GLY A 157 -3.95 -1.43 2.70
C GLY A 157 -4.96 -2.01 3.71
N PHE A 158 -5.48 -1.19 4.64
CA PHE A 158 -6.48 -1.67 5.61
C PHE A 158 -7.76 -2.13 4.91
N SER A 159 -8.32 -3.25 5.37
CA SER A 159 -9.67 -3.68 4.99
C SER A 159 -10.71 -2.74 5.61
N TYR A 160 -11.93 -2.75 5.07
CA TYR A 160 -13.03 -1.97 5.63
C TYR A 160 -13.30 -2.32 7.11
N GLN A 161 -13.20 -3.60 7.44
CA GLN A 161 -13.33 -4.10 8.80
C GLN A 161 -12.29 -3.53 9.77
N GLU A 162 -11.05 -3.44 9.30
CA GLU A 162 -9.95 -2.89 10.09
C GLU A 162 -10.07 -1.38 10.28
N ILE A 163 -10.47 -0.66 9.23
CA ILE A 163 -10.77 0.78 9.33
C ILE A 163 -11.95 1.02 10.25
N ALA A 164 -12.99 0.18 10.18
CA ALA A 164 -14.15 0.25 11.05
C ALA A 164 -13.78 0.12 12.53
N LYS A 165 -12.96 -0.87 12.86
CA LYS A 165 -12.41 -1.07 14.22
C LYS A 165 -11.53 0.10 14.67
N LEU A 166 -10.69 0.62 13.77
CA LEU A 166 -9.78 1.72 14.05
C LEU A 166 -10.52 3.03 14.37
N LEU A 167 -11.61 3.29 13.64
CA LEU A 167 -12.40 4.52 13.76
C LEU A 167 -13.63 4.36 14.68
N ASP A 168 -13.80 3.19 15.31
CA ASP A 168 -14.96 2.84 16.12
C ASP A 168 -16.31 3.14 15.43
N VAL A 169 -16.44 2.65 14.21
CA VAL A 169 -17.66 2.82 13.38
C VAL A 169 -18.04 1.49 12.73
N GLN A 170 -19.25 1.41 12.18
CA GLN A 170 -19.66 0.24 11.40
C GLN A 170 -18.97 0.18 10.03
N GLU A 171 -18.73 -1.02 9.50
CA GLU A 171 -18.09 -1.24 8.20
C GLU A 171 -18.82 -0.53 7.04
N GLY A 172 -20.15 -0.52 7.07
CA GLY A 172 -20.99 0.23 6.11
C GLY A 172 -20.72 1.74 6.15
N THR A 173 -20.38 2.28 7.32
CA THR A 173 -20.01 3.69 7.48
C THR A 173 -18.65 3.97 6.81
N VAL A 174 -17.70 3.03 6.91
CA VAL A 174 -16.41 3.14 6.23
C VAL A 174 -16.61 3.15 4.71
N ALA A 175 -17.41 2.22 4.17
CA ALA A 175 -17.70 2.14 2.76
C ALA A 175 -18.32 3.44 2.21
N SER A 176 -19.33 3.96 2.92
CA SER A 176 -20.00 5.21 2.52
C SER A 176 -19.10 6.44 2.62
N ARG A 177 -18.24 6.53 3.66
CA ARG A 177 -17.25 7.60 3.80
C ARG A 177 -16.20 7.54 2.70
N LEU A 178 -15.65 6.36 2.41
CA LEU A 178 -14.69 6.17 1.31
C LEU A 178 -15.27 6.57 -0.05
N SER A 179 -16.50 6.14 -0.35
CA SER A 179 -17.19 6.52 -1.58
C SER A 179 -17.34 8.03 -1.71
N ARG A 180 -17.73 8.71 -0.64
CA ARG A 180 -17.88 10.17 -0.61
C ARG A 180 -16.53 10.87 -0.79
N CYS A 181 -15.49 10.44 -0.07
CA CYS A 181 -14.17 11.02 -0.19
C CYS A 181 -13.52 10.80 -1.57
N LEU A 182 -13.79 9.67 -2.23
CA LEU A 182 -13.35 9.43 -3.61
C LEU A 182 -14.09 10.34 -4.60
N THR A 183 -15.38 10.59 -4.38
CA THR A 183 -16.15 11.55 -5.21
C THR A 183 -15.60 12.96 -5.04
N GLU A 184 -15.37 13.39 -3.81
CA GLU A 184 -14.79 14.70 -3.49
C GLU A 184 -13.38 14.85 -4.10
N LEU A 185 -12.52 13.82 -3.99
CA LEU A 185 -11.20 13.80 -4.61
C LEU A 185 -11.28 13.98 -6.12
N ARG A 186 -12.20 13.27 -6.78
CA ARG A 186 -12.43 13.40 -8.22
C ARG A 186 -12.80 14.83 -8.59
N GLU A 187 -13.76 15.43 -7.89
CA GLU A 187 -14.21 16.81 -8.14
C GLU A 187 -13.09 17.82 -7.93
N VAL A 188 -12.24 17.61 -6.92
CA VAL A 188 -11.06 18.47 -6.68
C VAL A 188 -10.04 18.32 -7.80
N CYS A 189 -9.73 17.08 -8.21
CA CYS A 189 -8.79 16.84 -9.30
C CYS A 189 -9.31 17.41 -10.64
N GLU A 190 -10.61 17.30 -10.92
CA GLU A 190 -11.24 17.89 -12.10
C GLU A 190 -11.13 19.43 -12.10
N ARG A 191 -11.25 20.07 -10.95
CA ARG A 191 -11.06 21.53 -10.80
C ARG A 191 -9.62 21.98 -10.98
N VAL A 192 -8.66 21.12 -10.60
CA VAL A 192 -7.22 21.42 -10.71
C VAL A 192 -6.72 21.24 -12.13
N SER A 193 -7.14 20.18 -12.83
CA SER A 193 -6.62 19.77 -14.13
C SER A 193 -7.51 20.15 -15.32
N GLY A 194 -8.72 20.70 -15.08
CA GLY A 194 -9.70 20.92 -16.14
C GLY A 194 -10.17 19.61 -16.77
N SER A 195 -10.38 19.62 -18.09
CA SER A 195 -10.92 18.46 -18.82
C SER A 195 -9.94 17.28 -19.00
N GLU A 196 -8.68 17.46 -18.67
CA GLU A 196 -7.65 16.43 -18.88
C GLU A 196 -7.77 15.25 -17.93
N TRP A 197 -8.33 15.42 -16.72
CA TRP A 197 -8.57 14.36 -15.75
C TRP A 197 -9.40 13.21 -16.30
N LYS A 198 -10.36 13.49 -17.17
CA LYS A 198 -11.20 12.46 -17.82
C LYS A 198 -10.42 11.50 -18.72
N LYS A 199 -9.29 11.93 -19.26
CA LYS A 199 -8.40 11.07 -20.06
C LYS A 199 -7.60 10.09 -19.19
N LEU A 200 -7.38 10.43 -17.91
CA LEU A 200 -6.56 9.68 -16.97
C LEU A 200 -7.29 8.52 -16.30
N LEU A 201 -8.61 8.61 -16.17
CA LEU A 201 -9.48 7.58 -15.56
C LEU A 201 -9.98 6.54 -16.56
N ARG A 202 -9.62 6.62 -17.84
CA ARG A 202 -9.92 5.54 -18.78
C ARG A 202 -9.09 4.31 -18.38
N PRO A 203 -9.74 3.20 -17.99
CA PRO A 203 -9.03 1.94 -17.90
C PRO A 203 -8.39 1.69 -19.28
N ALA A 204 -7.13 1.28 -19.28
CA ALA A 204 -6.50 0.83 -20.52
C ALA A 204 -7.41 -0.25 -21.10
N THR A 205 -8.19 0.11 -22.11
CA THR A 205 -8.99 -0.83 -22.87
C THR A 205 -8.03 -1.79 -23.52
N THR A 206 -8.03 -3.00 -23.01
CA THR A 206 -7.47 -4.19 -23.67
C THR A 206 -8.05 -4.26 -25.08
N SER A 207 -7.21 -4.04 -26.08
CA SER A 207 -7.38 -4.60 -27.43
C SER A 207 -6.36 -5.71 -27.60
#